data_281eb04d05edf675c9257e09685591ac
#
_entry.id   281eb04d05edf675c9257e09685591ac
#
_cell.length_a   1.000
_cell.length_b   1.000
_cell.length_c   1.000
_cell.angle_alpha   90.00
_cell.angle_beta   90.00
_cell.angle_gamma   90.00
#
_symmetry.space_group_name_H-M   'P 1'
#
loop_
_entity.id
_entity.type
_entity.pdbx_description
1 polymer ?
#
loop_
_entity_poly.entity_id
_entity_poly.type
_entity_poly.pdbx_seq_one_letter_code
_entity_poly.pdbx_strand_id
1 'polypeptide(L)'
;MIGEVGGYAPARSSFHGDTINFAARLQTLAEPGSAIMSETTHRLVQGMAESRFAGEHWIKGKAKPQRVFRLEAIRQSAARFESALSRGLTPYVGRSCELETLKQSLAEAGMGLRVHNVVGEPGIGKSRLLYEFRQHVGQSRALVLTGNCFPDGQQTPFLPLIEVMHGLFRIAAEDGEAVIARKLDDELRALGLASAQNCGLLLGIW
;
A
#
# COMPACT_ATOMS: atom_id res chain seq x y z
N MET A 1 7.31 22.84 -16.24
CA MET A 1 6.21 23.81 -16.10
C MET A 1 4.92 23.01 -16.08
N ILE A 2 4.16 23.08 -15.00
CA ILE A 2 2.89 22.38 -14.83
C ILE A 2 1.79 23.42 -15.08
N GLY A 3 1.00 23.22 -16.13
CA GLY A 3 -0.20 24.02 -16.39
C GLY A 3 -1.44 23.15 -16.18
N GLU A 4 -2.61 23.69 -15.90
CA GLU A 4 -3.86 22.96 -15.67
C GLU A 4 -4.51 22.50 -16.99
N VAL A 5 -5.04 21.29 -17.06
CA VAL A 5 -5.84 20.79 -18.18
C VAL A 5 -7.31 20.86 -17.81
N GLY A 6 -8.07 21.65 -18.51
CA GLY A 6 -9.45 21.96 -18.21
C GLY A 6 -10.41 20.79 -18.30
N GLY A 7 -11.20 20.65 -17.27
CA GLY A 7 -12.56 20.14 -17.30
C GLY A 7 -13.49 21.31 -17.04
N TYR A 8 -14.75 21.21 -17.18
CA TYR A 8 -15.87 22.12 -17.09
C TYR A 8 -15.77 23.48 -16.35
N ALA A 9 -14.61 24.12 -16.30
CA ALA A 9 -14.41 25.47 -15.79
C ALA A 9 -13.78 26.36 -16.88
N PRO A 10 -14.01 27.68 -16.88
CA PRO A 10 -13.64 28.57 -17.99
C PRO A 10 -12.14 28.80 -18.19
N ALA A 11 -11.26 28.21 -17.42
CA ALA A 11 -9.81 28.28 -17.61
C ALA A 11 -9.26 26.91 -18.00
N ARG A 12 -9.06 26.70 -19.29
CA ARG A 12 -8.35 25.52 -19.82
C ARG A 12 -6.84 25.75 -19.70
N SER A 13 -6.23 25.22 -18.70
CA SER A 13 -4.77 25.10 -18.68
C SER A 13 -4.36 23.86 -19.45
N SER A 14 -3.51 23.99 -20.44
CA SER A 14 -2.96 22.86 -21.19
C SER A 14 -1.55 22.58 -20.76
N PHE A 15 -1.26 21.33 -20.46
CA PHE A 15 0.12 20.90 -20.27
C PHE A 15 0.82 20.80 -21.63
N HIS A 16 1.97 21.44 -21.76
CA HIS A 16 2.83 21.33 -22.93
C HIS A 16 4.21 20.88 -22.50
N GLY A 17 4.74 19.87 -23.18
CA GLY A 17 6.08 19.37 -22.93
C GLY A 17 6.32 17.99 -23.54
N ASP A 18 7.57 17.61 -23.68
CA ASP A 18 7.97 16.32 -24.26
C ASP A 18 7.37 15.12 -23.50
N THR A 19 7.29 15.21 -22.17
CA THR A 19 6.72 14.16 -21.32
C THR A 19 5.24 13.91 -21.59
N ILE A 20 4.47 14.97 -21.84
CA ILE A 20 3.02 14.85 -22.08
C ILE A 20 2.76 14.32 -23.49
N ASN A 21 3.50 14.83 -24.46
CA ASN A 21 3.45 14.31 -25.82
C ASN A 21 3.87 12.84 -25.88
N PHE A 22 4.84 12.46 -25.06
CA PHE A 22 5.25 11.08 -24.93
C PHE A 22 4.17 10.21 -24.28
N ALA A 23 3.52 10.66 -23.21
CA ALA A 23 2.42 9.96 -22.57
C ALA A 23 1.22 9.77 -23.53
N ALA A 24 0.85 10.81 -24.29
CA ALA A 24 -0.20 10.72 -25.30
C ALA A 24 0.11 9.67 -26.38
N ARG A 25 1.38 9.53 -26.76
CA ARG A 25 1.81 8.50 -27.72
C ARG A 25 1.84 7.10 -27.11
N LEU A 26 2.18 6.98 -25.84
CA LEU A 26 2.07 5.70 -25.10
C LEU A 26 0.62 5.24 -25.02
N GLN A 27 -0.33 6.15 -24.82
CA GLN A 27 -1.75 5.84 -24.78
C GLN A 27 -2.23 5.08 -26.01
N THR A 28 -1.69 5.37 -27.19
CA THR A 28 -2.08 4.67 -28.44
C THR A 28 -1.62 3.20 -28.49
N LEU A 29 -0.72 2.79 -27.61
CA LEU A 29 -0.25 1.42 -27.48
C LEU A 29 -1.04 0.63 -26.43
N ALA A 30 -1.85 1.32 -25.61
CA ALA A 30 -2.64 0.68 -24.57
C ALA A 30 -3.87 0.01 -25.16
N GLU A 31 -4.16 -1.20 -24.70
CA GLU A 31 -5.44 -1.85 -24.96
C GLU A 31 -6.56 -1.15 -24.18
N PRO A 32 -7.81 -1.15 -24.67
CA PRO A 32 -8.94 -0.62 -23.92
C PRO A 32 -9.00 -1.19 -22.50
N GLY A 33 -9.17 -0.32 -21.50
CA GLY A 33 -9.22 -0.72 -20.09
C GLY A 33 -7.87 -1.05 -19.45
N SER A 34 -6.75 -0.86 -20.18
CA SER A 34 -5.40 -1.06 -19.65
C SER A 34 -4.62 0.26 -19.51
N ALA A 35 -3.63 0.28 -18.66
CA ALA A 35 -2.69 1.39 -18.52
C ALA A 35 -1.28 0.95 -18.89
N ILE A 36 -0.59 1.79 -19.66
CA ILE A 36 0.80 1.58 -20.07
C ILE A 36 1.68 2.70 -19.53
N MET A 37 2.87 2.38 -19.13
CA MET A 37 3.85 3.33 -18.61
C MET A 37 5.22 3.17 -19.24
N SER A 38 5.98 4.26 -19.24
CA SER A 38 7.40 4.25 -19.63
C SER A 38 8.27 3.54 -18.60
N GLU A 39 9.49 3.16 -18.98
CA GLU A 39 10.49 2.64 -18.06
C GLU A 39 10.79 3.62 -16.91
N THR A 40 10.83 4.93 -17.20
CA THR A 40 11.03 5.96 -16.16
C THR A 40 9.89 5.96 -15.16
N THR A 41 8.65 5.92 -15.64
CA THR A 41 7.47 5.84 -14.75
C THR A 41 7.46 4.52 -13.98
N HIS A 42 7.74 3.40 -14.65
CA HIS A 42 7.84 2.08 -14.01
C HIS A 42 8.80 2.11 -12.81
N ARG A 43 10.01 2.68 -12.99
CA ARG A 43 11.00 2.82 -11.89
C ARG A 43 10.49 3.72 -10.75
N LEU A 44 9.74 4.78 -11.06
CA LEU A 44 9.21 5.69 -10.06
C LEU A 44 8.09 5.06 -9.22
N VAL A 45 7.26 4.20 -9.83
CA VAL A 45 6.13 3.54 -9.16
C VAL A 45 6.48 2.13 -8.66
N GLN A 46 7.75 1.73 -8.76
CA GLN A 46 8.24 0.46 -8.27
C GLN A 46 7.97 0.30 -6.76
N GLY A 47 7.28 -0.77 -6.37
CA GLY A 47 6.79 -0.96 -5.00
C GLY A 47 5.37 -0.41 -4.73
N MET A 48 4.86 0.47 -5.59
CA MET A 48 3.49 1.02 -5.50
C MET A 48 2.52 0.34 -6.47
N ALA A 49 3.05 -0.25 -7.54
CA ALA A 49 2.29 -0.89 -8.58
C ALA A 49 3.00 -2.15 -9.07
N GLU A 50 2.21 -3.13 -9.43
CA GLU A 50 2.67 -4.30 -10.16
C GLU A 50 2.57 -4.01 -11.65
N SER A 51 3.63 -4.29 -12.37
CA SER A 51 3.66 -4.03 -13.80
C SER A 51 4.50 -5.07 -14.52
N ARG A 52 4.08 -5.41 -15.74
CA ARG A 52 4.73 -6.37 -16.60
C ARG A 52 5.34 -5.69 -17.82
N PHE A 53 6.52 -6.15 -18.23
CA PHE A 53 7.15 -5.69 -19.45
C PHE A 53 6.25 -6.01 -20.66
N ALA A 54 5.92 -4.98 -21.45
CA ALA A 54 5.02 -5.05 -22.59
C ALA A 54 5.75 -4.86 -23.95
N GLY A 55 7.08 -4.85 -23.93
CA GLY A 55 7.89 -4.76 -25.14
C GLY A 55 8.66 -3.46 -25.33
N GLU A 56 9.39 -3.39 -26.44
CA GLU A 56 10.08 -2.18 -26.90
C GLU A 56 9.35 -1.61 -28.11
N HIS A 57 9.00 -0.34 -28.06
CA HIS A 57 8.21 0.32 -29.09
C HIS A 57 8.91 1.57 -29.63
N TRP A 58 8.89 1.72 -30.94
CA TRP A 58 9.31 2.96 -31.60
C TRP A 58 8.26 4.03 -31.38
N ILE A 59 8.64 5.11 -30.71
CA ILE A 59 7.74 6.23 -30.41
C ILE A 59 8.25 7.45 -31.17
N LYS A 60 7.37 8.08 -31.96
CA LYS A 60 7.72 9.26 -32.76
C LYS A 60 8.42 10.32 -31.88
N GLY A 61 9.58 10.82 -32.35
CA GLY A 61 10.37 11.81 -31.63
C GLY A 61 11.34 11.23 -30.57
N LYS A 62 11.50 9.91 -30.50
CA LYS A 62 12.57 9.28 -29.71
C LYS A 62 13.59 8.63 -30.61
N ALA A 63 14.88 8.79 -30.27
CA ALA A 63 16.02 8.30 -31.07
C ALA A 63 16.24 6.77 -30.91
N LYS A 64 15.58 6.13 -29.95
CA LYS A 64 15.71 4.70 -29.65
C LYS A 64 14.34 4.12 -29.29
N PRO A 65 14.13 2.80 -29.49
CA PRO A 65 12.95 2.11 -28.98
C PRO A 65 12.81 2.36 -27.47
N GLN A 66 11.59 2.52 -27.02
CA GLN A 66 11.27 2.76 -25.61
C GLN A 66 10.71 1.51 -24.99
N ARG A 67 11.24 1.13 -23.84
CA ARG A 67 10.72 0.03 -23.03
C ARG A 67 9.41 0.45 -22.39
N VAL A 68 8.40 -0.36 -22.56
CA VAL A 68 7.03 -0.09 -22.13
C VAL A 68 6.58 -1.17 -21.15
N PHE A 69 5.85 -0.77 -20.15
CA PHE A 69 5.35 -1.65 -19.08
C PHE A 69 3.83 -1.47 -18.95
N ARG A 70 3.12 -2.58 -18.83
CA ARG A 70 1.68 -2.60 -18.56
C ARG A 70 1.45 -2.64 -17.06
N LEU A 71 0.56 -1.79 -16.56
CA LEU A 71 0.10 -1.83 -15.17
C LEU A 71 -0.82 -3.05 -15.00
N GLU A 72 -0.51 -3.91 -14.04
CA GLU A 72 -1.31 -5.09 -13.70
C GLU A 72 -2.15 -4.83 -12.44
N ALA A 73 -1.55 -4.23 -11.41
CA ALA A 73 -2.24 -3.93 -10.16
C ALA A 73 -1.62 -2.72 -9.45
N ILE A 74 -2.41 -2.06 -8.63
CA ILE A 74 -1.95 -1.03 -7.70
C ILE A 74 -1.92 -1.65 -6.32
N ARG A 75 -0.76 -1.62 -5.66
CA ARG A 75 -0.63 -2.06 -4.28
C ARG A 75 -1.24 -1.02 -3.36
N GLN A 76 -2.33 -1.38 -2.69
CA GLN A 76 -3.08 -0.45 -1.84
C GLN A 76 -2.36 -0.10 -0.52
N SER A 77 -1.40 -0.92 -0.06
CA SER A 77 -0.78 -0.74 1.25
C SER A 77 0.51 0.09 1.21
N ALA A 78 0.67 0.98 2.17
CA ALA A 78 1.91 1.65 2.61
C ALA A 78 2.92 2.08 1.51
N ALA A 79 2.44 2.30 0.31
CA ALA A 79 3.19 2.36 -0.95
C ALA A 79 4.42 3.28 -0.95
N ARG A 80 4.38 4.42 -0.23
CA ARG A 80 5.52 5.35 -0.20
C ARG A 80 6.69 4.83 0.63
N PHE A 81 6.41 4.21 1.76
CA PHE A 81 7.45 3.72 2.65
C PHE A 81 8.03 2.39 2.14
N GLU A 82 7.19 1.49 1.61
CA GLU A 82 7.64 0.24 0.96
C GLU A 82 8.47 0.51 -0.30
N SER A 83 8.11 1.51 -1.06
CA SER A 83 8.93 2.00 -2.18
C SER A 83 10.29 2.54 -1.72
N ALA A 84 10.38 3.12 -0.51
CA ALA A 84 11.66 3.50 0.08
C ALA A 84 12.46 2.29 0.56
N LEU A 85 11.78 1.26 1.10
CA LEU A 85 12.41 -0.02 1.48
C LEU A 85 13.06 -0.71 0.29
N SER A 86 12.39 -0.79 -0.85
CA SER A 86 12.91 -1.45 -2.06
C SER A 86 14.14 -0.75 -2.66
N ARG A 87 14.31 0.54 -2.39
CA ARG A 87 15.47 1.35 -2.82
C ARG A 87 16.63 1.34 -1.82
N GLY A 88 16.46 0.68 -0.69
CA GLY A 88 17.39 0.70 0.43
C GLY A 88 17.16 1.89 1.36
N LEU A 89 17.04 1.60 2.66
CA LEU A 89 16.89 2.63 3.67
C LEU A 89 18.25 3.23 4.05
N THR A 90 18.25 4.53 4.25
CA THR A 90 19.37 5.19 4.93
C THR A 90 19.49 4.69 6.37
N PRO A 91 20.66 4.79 7.01
CA PRO A 91 20.81 4.48 8.42
C PRO A 91 19.75 5.19 9.28
N TYR A 92 19.22 4.48 10.26
CA TYR A 92 18.27 5.07 11.21
C TYR A 92 19.05 5.96 12.20
N VAL A 93 18.74 7.26 12.17
CA VAL A 93 19.44 8.24 13.02
C VAL A 93 18.38 9.04 13.81
N GLY A 94 18.65 9.23 15.07
CA GLY A 94 17.76 9.94 16.00
C GLY A 94 16.58 9.07 16.46
N ARG A 95 15.69 9.67 17.28
CA ARG A 95 14.47 9.03 17.83
C ARG A 95 14.71 7.73 18.59
N SER A 96 15.87 7.57 19.17
CA SER A 96 16.20 6.42 20.02
C SER A 96 15.32 6.37 21.27
N CYS A 97 15.03 7.54 21.86
CA CYS A 97 14.15 7.60 23.04
C CYS A 97 12.72 7.14 22.73
N GLU A 98 12.17 7.56 21.59
CA GLU A 98 10.82 7.16 21.17
C GLU A 98 10.78 5.67 20.85
N LEU A 99 11.81 5.15 20.19
CA LEU A 99 11.91 3.73 19.89
C LEU A 99 12.03 2.88 21.17
N GLU A 100 12.85 3.29 22.13
CA GLU A 100 12.97 2.60 23.41
C GLU A 100 11.68 2.65 24.23
N THR A 101 10.96 3.77 24.21
CA THR A 101 9.63 3.87 24.84
C THR A 101 8.66 2.82 24.28
N LEU A 102 8.62 2.65 22.95
CA LEU A 102 7.79 1.62 22.31
C LEU A 102 8.22 0.21 22.69
N LYS A 103 9.52 -0.07 22.72
CA LYS A 103 10.07 -1.38 23.11
C LYS A 103 9.77 -1.72 24.59
N GLN A 104 9.93 -0.76 25.46
CA GLN A 104 9.59 -0.94 26.89
C GLN A 104 8.09 -1.23 27.05
N SER A 105 7.25 -0.50 26.37
CA SER A 105 5.80 -0.76 26.38
C SER A 105 5.43 -2.14 25.87
N LEU A 106 6.14 -2.65 24.87
CA LEU A 106 5.96 -4.02 24.39
C LEU A 106 6.33 -5.05 25.49
N ALA A 107 7.44 -4.82 26.19
CA ALA A 107 7.89 -5.68 27.29
C ALA A 107 6.86 -5.70 28.43
N GLU A 108 6.17 -4.58 28.66
CA GLU A 108 5.15 -4.42 29.70
C GLU A 108 3.71 -4.80 29.23
N ALA A 109 3.52 -5.12 27.94
CA ALA A 109 2.17 -5.36 27.36
C ALA A 109 1.43 -6.53 28.00
N GLY A 110 2.13 -7.49 28.61
CA GLY A 110 1.51 -8.58 29.39
C GLY A 110 0.73 -8.13 30.61
N MET A 111 0.86 -6.88 31.03
CA MET A 111 0.17 -6.29 32.19
C MET A 111 -1.08 -5.48 31.83
N GLY A 112 -1.45 -5.41 30.55
CA GLY A 112 -2.65 -4.73 30.06
C GLY A 112 -2.46 -4.00 28.74
N LEU A 113 -3.55 -3.38 28.27
CA LEU A 113 -3.54 -2.59 27.03
C LEU A 113 -2.62 -1.37 27.16
N ARG A 114 -1.74 -1.20 26.16
CA ARG A 114 -0.92 0.00 26.00
C ARG A 114 -1.27 0.68 24.68
N VAL A 115 -1.53 1.97 24.73
CA VAL A 115 -1.85 2.77 23.55
C VAL A 115 -0.81 3.87 23.39
N HIS A 116 -0.17 3.92 22.23
CA HIS A 116 0.79 4.97 21.85
C HIS A 116 0.27 5.72 20.63
N ASN A 117 0.23 7.04 20.74
CA ASN A 117 -0.15 7.92 19.64
C ASN A 117 1.09 8.63 19.10
N VAL A 118 1.51 8.28 17.87
CA VAL A 118 2.66 8.87 17.21
C VAL A 118 2.19 10.00 16.30
N VAL A 119 2.33 11.24 16.78
CA VAL A 119 1.86 12.44 16.07
C VAL A 119 3.05 13.28 15.59
N GLY A 120 2.89 13.96 14.47
CA GLY A 120 3.90 14.88 13.92
C GLY A 120 3.61 15.22 12.46
N GLU A 121 4.35 16.16 11.91
CA GLU A 121 4.20 16.62 10.53
C GLU A 121 4.47 15.51 9.49
N PRO A 122 3.91 15.63 8.28
CA PRO A 122 4.26 14.75 7.16
C PRO A 122 5.77 14.75 6.90
N GLY A 123 6.33 13.57 6.60
CA GLY A 123 7.76 13.44 6.28
C GLY A 123 8.72 13.37 7.49
N ILE A 124 8.27 13.65 8.72
CA ILE A 124 9.14 13.69 9.91
C ILE A 124 9.68 12.31 10.36
N GLY A 125 9.30 11.22 9.68
CA GLY A 125 9.84 9.88 9.95
C GLY A 125 8.98 8.98 10.86
N LYS A 126 7.68 9.28 11.05
CA LYS A 126 6.76 8.42 11.82
C LYS A 126 6.73 6.97 11.31
N SER A 127 6.58 6.79 10.00
CA SER A 127 6.55 5.46 9.38
C SER A 127 7.87 4.72 9.54
N ARG A 128 9.00 5.44 9.54
CA ARG A 128 10.32 4.85 9.81
C ARG A 128 10.44 4.37 11.25
N LEU A 129 10.01 5.16 12.22
CA LEU A 129 10.00 4.75 13.63
C LEU A 129 9.17 3.46 13.83
N LEU A 130 7.95 3.42 13.25
CA LEU A 130 7.10 2.23 13.33
C LEU A 130 7.72 1.01 12.63
N TYR A 131 8.41 1.22 11.52
CA TYR A 131 9.15 0.14 10.85
C TYR A 131 10.27 -0.44 11.72
N GLU A 132 11.13 0.41 12.30
CA GLU A 132 12.20 -0.03 13.19
C GLU A 132 11.64 -0.77 14.42
N PHE A 133 10.53 -0.28 14.98
CA PHE A 133 9.83 -0.95 16.04
C PHE A 133 9.29 -2.33 15.60
N ARG A 134 8.66 -2.42 14.41
CA ARG A 134 8.18 -3.70 13.86
C ARG A 134 9.30 -4.71 13.65
N GLN A 135 10.49 -4.28 13.21
CA GLN A 135 11.65 -5.16 13.09
C GLN A 135 12.04 -5.75 14.46
N HIS A 136 11.93 -4.96 15.52
CA HIS A 136 12.16 -5.44 16.88
C HIS A 136 11.06 -6.42 17.33
N VAL A 137 9.79 -6.10 17.07
CA VAL A 137 8.64 -6.98 17.40
C VAL A 137 8.74 -8.31 16.66
N GLY A 138 9.18 -8.33 15.40
CA GLY A 138 9.36 -9.55 14.62
C GLY A 138 10.34 -10.57 15.22
N GLN A 139 11.17 -10.15 16.17
CA GLN A 139 12.06 -11.01 16.95
C GLN A 139 11.40 -11.56 18.24
N SER A 140 10.19 -11.11 18.54
CA SER A 140 9.41 -11.53 19.70
C SER A 140 8.30 -12.52 19.30
N ARG A 141 7.53 -13.02 20.29
CA ARG A 141 6.35 -13.85 20.03
C ARG A 141 5.07 -13.03 19.77
N ALA A 142 5.19 -11.72 19.58
CA ALA A 142 4.04 -10.86 19.36
C ALA A 142 3.56 -10.90 17.90
N LEU A 143 2.25 -10.95 17.72
CA LEU A 143 1.62 -10.80 16.42
C LEU A 143 1.50 -9.32 16.07
N VAL A 144 1.96 -8.93 14.89
CA VAL A 144 1.82 -7.56 14.36
C VAL A 144 0.68 -7.53 13.36
N LEU A 145 -0.35 -6.76 13.65
CA LEU A 145 -1.44 -6.48 12.74
C LEU A 145 -1.39 -5.01 12.31
N THR A 146 -1.71 -4.73 11.07
CA THR A 146 -1.66 -3.36 10.52
C THR A 146 -2.95 -3.04 9.81
N GLY A 147 -3.52 -1.90 10.13
CA GLY A 147 -4.63 -1.30 9.38
C GLY A 147 -4.22 0.11 8.94
N ASN A 148 -4.48 0.45 7.68
CA ASN A 148 -4.07 1.71 7.09
C ASN A 148 -5.28 2.58 6.76
N CYS A 149 -5.16 3.89 7.01
CA CYS A 149 -6.13 4.88 6.56
C CYS A 149 -5.57 5.62 5.35
N PHE A 150 -6.31 5.62 4.25
CA PHE A 150 -5.94 6.34 3.03
C PHE A 150 -6.93 7.47 2.76
N PRO A 151 -6.48 8.62 2.22
CA PRO A 151 -7.40 9.69 1.82
C PRO A 151 -8.48 9.22 0.85
N ASP A 152 -8.11 8.33 -0.08
CA ASP A 152 -9.00 7.77 -1.10
C ASP A 152 -9.88 6.61 -0.57
N GLY A 153 -9.58 6.10 0.62
CA GLY A 153 -10.31 5.01 1.28
C GLY A 153 -11.58 5.45 2.03
N GLN A 154 -11.95 6.73 1.95
CA GLN A 154 -13.15 7.27 2.63
C GLN A 154 -14.47 6.63 2.16
N GLN A 155 -14.48 6.01 1.00
CA GLN A 155 -15.66 5.32 0.45
C GLN A 155 -15.85 3.90 1.00
N THR A 156 -14.85 3.34 1.67
CA THR A 156 -14.93 1.99 2.27
C THR A 156 -14.97 2.12 3.79
N PRO A 157 -16.16 2.02 4.41
CA PRO A 157 -16.27 2.03 5.85
C PRO A 157 -15.42 0.94 6.48
N PHE A 158 -14.80 1.23 7.62
CA PHE A 158 -14.02 0.27 8.40
C PHE A 158 -12.80 -0.36 7.70
N LEU A 159 -12.34 0.19 6.56
CA LEU A 159 -11.20 -0.37 5.81
C LEU A 159 -9.99 -0.75 6.68
N PRO A 160 -9.51 0.09 7.63
CA PRO A 160 -8.38 -0.29 8.48
C PRO A 160 -8.68 -1.50 9.37
N LEU A 161 -9.93 -1.67 9.80
CA LEU A 161 -10.34 -2.83 10.59
C LEU A 161 -10.39 -4.09 9.73
N ILE A 162 -10.91 -3.98 8.51
CA ILE A 162 -10.92 -5.07 7.53
C ILE A 162 -9.47 -5.53 7.25
N GLU A 163 -8.53 -4.61 7.04
CA GLU A 163 -7.11 -4.95 6.83
C GLU A 163 -6.50 -5.69 8.04
N VAL A 164 -6.79 -5.23 9.27
CA VAL A 164 -6.37 -5.91 10.50
C VAL A 164 -6.94 -7.32 10.56
N MET A 165 -8.20 -7.51 10.20
CA MET A 165 -8.86 -8.83 10.19
C MET A 165 -8.29 -9.73 9.08
N HIS A 166 -7.99 -9.19 7.89
CA HIS A 166 -7.29 -9.96 6.86
C HIS A 166 -5.94 -10.50 7.36
N GLY A 167 -5.18 -9.67 8.08
CA GLY A 167 -3.93 -10.08 8.70
C GLY A 167 -4.12 -11.13 9.80
N LEU A 168 -5.13 -10.98 10.66
CA LEU A 168 -5.44 -11.89 11.75
C LEU A 168 -5.87 -13.26 11.24
N PHE A 169 -6.80 -13.30 10.29
CA PHE A 169 -7.34 -14.53 9.71
C PHE A 169 -6.53 -15.06 8.50
N ARG A 170 -5.42 -14.40 8.15
CA ARG A 170 -4.55 -14.76 7.04
C ARG A 170 -5.28 -14.88 5.70
N ILE A 171 -6.24 -13.97 5.47
CA ILE A 171 -7.03 -13.92 4.24
C ILE A 171 -6.20 -13.24 3.16
N ALA A 172 -6.05 -13.90 2.01
CA ALA A 172 -5.39 -13.37 0.83
C ALA A 172 -6.41 -12.78 -0.16
N ALA A 173 -5.96 -11.88 -1.01
CA ALA A 173 -6.84 -11.21 -1.99
C ALA A 173 -7.46 -12.17 -3.02
N GLU A 174 -6.81 -13.31 -3.25
CA GLU A 174 -7.24 -14.38 -4.15
C GLU A 174 -8.13 -15.43 -3.49
N ASP A 175 -8.37 -15.35 -2.18
CA ASP A 175 -9.20 -16.31 -1.48
C ASP A 175 -10.67 -16.15 -1.88
N GLY A 176 -11.28 -17.24 -2.31
CA GLY A 176 -12.72 -17.29 -2.54
C GLY A 176 -13.50 -17.44 -1.22
N GLU A 177 -14.79 -17.12 -1.23
CA GLU A 177 -15.68 -17.11 -0.08
C GLU A 177 -15.60 -18.38 0.79
N ALA A 178 -15.56 -19.57 0.18
CA ALA A 178 -15.45 -20.84 0.89
C ALA A 178 -14.11 -20.99 1.63
N VAL A 179 -13.02 -20.43 1.10
CA VAL A 179 -11.71 -20.45 1.75
C VAL A 179 -11.70 -19.47 2.91
N ILE A 180 -12.27 -18.29 2.73
CA ILE A 180 -12.43 -17.27 3.78
C ILE A 180 -13.23 -17.84 4.94
N ALA A 181 -14.41 -18.43 4.66
CA ALA A 181 -15.26 -19.03 5.68
C ALA A 181 -14.53 -20.09 6.51
N ARG A 182 -13.73 -20.94 5.87
CA ARG A 182 -12.94 -21.95 6.56
C ARG A 182 -11.86 -21.33 7.43
N LYS A 183 -11.10 -20.34 6.93
CA LYS A 183 -10.05 -19.65 7.67
C LYS A 183 -10.63 -18.93 8.90
N LEU A 184 -11.80 -18.31 8.77
CA LEU A 184 -12.51 -17.67 9.86
C LEU A 184 -12.92 -18.72 10.92
N ASP A 185 -13.52 -19.83 10.51
CA ASP A 185 -13.97 -20.87 11.45
C ASP A 185 -12.79 -21.49 12.21
N ASP A 186 -11.69 -21.79 11.53
CA ASP A 186 -10.49 -22.38 12.12
C ASP A 186 -9.87 -21.44 13.19
N GLU A 187 -9.69 -20.16 12.87
CA GLU A 187 -9.11 -19.18 13.81
C GLU A 187 -10.08 -18.83 14.95
N LEU A 188 -11.38 -18.71 14.68
CA LEU A 188 -12.38 -18.50 15.72
C LEU A 188 -12.45 -19.68 16.69
N ARG A 189 -12.27 -20.91 16.24
CA ARG A 189 -12.16 -22.10 17.11
C ARG A 189 -10.91 -22.01 17.97
N ALA A 190 -9.76 -21.63 17.40
CA ALA A 190 -8.53 -21.47 18.16
C ALA A 190 -8.65 -20.41 19.27
N LEU A 191 -9.47 -19.37 19.04
CA LEU A 191 -9.76 -18.32 20.02
C LEU A 191 -10.89 -18.66 21.00
N GLY A 192 -11.56 -19.81 20.86
CA GLY A 192 -12.72 -20.18 21.68
C GLY A 192 -13.98 -19.35 21.36
N LEU A 193 -14.04 -18.70 20.20
CA LEU A 193 -15.11 -17.80 19.76
C LEU A 193 -15.95 -18.40 18.62
N ALA A 194 -15.77 -19.66 18.28
CA ALA A 194 -16.47 -20.31 17.18
C ALA A 194 -17.97 -20.38 17.45
N SER A 195 -18.75 -19.70 16.60
CA SER A 195 -20.21 -19.84 16.51
C SER A 195 -20.65 -19.51 15.08
N ALA A 196 -21.75 -20.10 14.64
CA ALA A 196 -22.33 -19.78 13.34
C ALA A 196 -22.68 -18.28 13.21
N GLN A 197 -23.08 -17.65 14.31
CA GLN A 197 -23.36 -16.23 14.37
C GLN A 197 -22.11 -15.38 14.17
N ASN A 198 -21.01 -15.69 14.86
CA ASN A 198 -19.75 -14.95 14.74
C ASN A 198 -19.16 -15.09 13.34
N CYS A 199 -19.17 -16.28 12.78
CA CYS A 199 -18.70 -16.53 11.41
C CYS A 199 -19.56 -15.77 10.40
N GLY A 200 -20.90 -15.81 10.52
CA GLY A 200 -21.82 -15.10 9.62
C GLY A 200 -21.68 -13.58 9.69
N LEU A 201 -21.49 -13.00 10.89
CA LEU A 201 -21.28 -11.57 11.06
C LEU A 201 -19.96 -11.13 10.41
N LEU A 202 -18.91 -11.91 10.55
CA LEU A 202 -17.61 -11.60 9.95
C LEU A 202 -17.64 -11.76 8.43
N LEU A 203 -18.28 -12.79 7.90
CA LEU A 203 -18.45 -12.96 6.44
C LEU A 203 -19.23 -11.81 5.81
N GLY A 204 -20.14 -11.17 6.53
CA GLY A 204 -20.89 -10.01 6.04
C GLY A 204 -20.07 -8.72 5.91
N ILE A 205 -18.80 -8.74 6.30
CA ILE A 205 -17.87 -7.60 6.15
C ILE A 205 -17.13 -7.66 4.79
N TRP A 206 -17.07 -8.83 4.16
CA TRP A 206 -16.51 -9.09 2.84
C TRP A 206 -17.59 -9.26 1.80
#